data_21d8b3290426e2e318379d4a6e434983
#
_entry.id   21d8b3290426e2e318379d4a6e434983
#
_cell.length_a   1.000
_cell.length_b   1.000
_cell.length_c   1.000
_cell.angle_alpha   90.00
_cell.angle_beta   90.00
_cell.angle_gamma   90.00
#
_symmetry.space_group_name_H-M   'P 1'
#
loop_
_entity.id
_entity.type
_entity.pdbx_description
1 polymer ?
#
loop_
_entity_poly.entity_id
_entity_poly.type
_entity_poly.pdbx_seq_one_letter_code
_entity_poly.pdbx_strand_id
1 'polypeptide(L)'
;MSRLSWLLPVLLLSTVPAGAERSLPADWPVYEPAAVQQLKAEETARLDAPEAGQGVAVDNSYYYAIDNFMIAKYSRATGKRVALWRGARGGPVIHLNSCFVDGEDLACAHSNYPHVPFANSVEWFDRETLQPKRSKSLGVMDEGSLVWLDRVPEGWIVGLAHYNGEKGLGFKDNTFAAVELYDRQWRRVGGWALPDTLLNRMAPKAASGGAIGPDGYLYVMGHDLPEMYVLGRPLSGPYLVHIATIAIDAEGQAFDFDEGNPGSVCAISRPNHQIRCFHLPEVLDDPKSYLPFNGAFRATAPD
;
A
#
# COMPACT_ATOMS: atom_id res chain seq x y z
N MET A 1 -39.55 -23.23 67.14
CA MET A 1 -39.75 -23.33 65.69
C MET A 1 -39.80 -21.93 65.12
N SER A 2 -38.67 -21.42 64.68
CA SER A 2 -38.48 -20.05 64.16
C SER A 2 -38.53 -20.09 62.64
N ARG A 3 -39.50 -19.36 62.03
CA ARG A 3 -39.60 -19.22 60.58
C ARG A 3 -38.75 -18.03 60.15
N LEU A 4 -37.70 -18.33 59.40
CA LEU A 4 -36.82 -17.30 58.75
C LEU A 4 -37.48 -16.90 57.43
N SER A 5 -37.94 -15.64 57.36
CA SER A 5 -38.49 -15.05 56.10
C SER A 5 -37.35 -14.46 55.31
N TRP A 6 -37.13 -14.99 54.10
CA TRP A 6 -36.19 -14.49 53.13
C TRP A 6 -36.84 -13.33 52.34
N LEU A 7 -36.38 -12.12 52.51
CA LEU A 7 -36.72 -11.00 51.65
C LEU A 7 -35.73 -10.98 50.45
N LEU A 8 -36.24 -11.24 49.26
CA LEU A 8 -35.51 -11.03 48.02
C LEU A 8 -35.46 -9.53 47.68
N PRO A 9 -34.32 -8.96 47.36
CA PRO A 9 -34.28 -7.57 46.90
C PRO A 9 -34.84 -7.50 45.47
N VAL A 10 -35.84 -6.66 45.24
CA VAL A 10 -36.33 -6.29 43.94
C VAL A 10 -35.30 -5.35 43.30
N LEU A 11 -34.59 -5.84 42.28
CA LEU A 11 -33.70 -5.01 41.46
C LEU A 11 -34.57 -4.15 40.55
N LEU A 12 -34.69 -2.87 40.87
CA LEU A 12 -35.28 -1.87 39.97
C LEU A 12 -34.31 -1.60 38.83
N LEU A 13 -34.53 -2.24 37.69
CA LEU A 13 -33.88 -1.88 36.43
C LEU A 13 -34.40 -0.49 36.01
N SER A 14 -33.61 0.53 36.24
CA SER A 14 -33.79 1.85 35.64
C SER A 14 -33.56 1.72 34.14
N THR A 15 -34.64 1.80 33.35
CA THR A 15 -34.51 1.98 31.89
C THR A 15 -33.99 3.38 31.64
N VAL A 16 -32.71 3.45 31.23
CA VAL A 16 -32.15 4.68 30.65
C VAL A 16 -32.95 4.95 29.38
N PRO A 17 -33.60 6.10 29.21
CA PRO A 17 -34.26 6.42 27.96
C PRO A 17 -33.19 6.41 26.86
N ALA A 18 -33.42 5.65 25.78
CA ALA A 18 -32.62 5.75 24.57
C ALA A 18 -32.58 7.23 24.18
N GLY A 19 -31.38 7.82 24.19
CA GLY A 19 -31.23 9.22 23.83
C GLY A 19 -31.85 9.43 22.45
N ALA A 20 -32.78 10.36 22.36
CA ALA A 20 -33.35 10.76 21.08
C ALA A 20 -32.19 11.14 20.17
N GLU A 21 -32.02 10.45 19.05
CA GLU A 21 -31.10 10.87 17.99
C GLU A 21 -31.40 12.34 17.69
N ARG A 22 -30.44 13.21 18.00
CA ARG A 22 -30.55 14.61 17.60
C ARG A 22 -30.54 14.65 16.09
N SER A 23 -31.68 14.82 15.45
CA SER A 23 -31.70 15.13 14.03
C SER A 23 -30.93 16.42 13.79
N LEU A 24 -29.94 16.36 12.88
CA LEU A 24 -29.23 17.55 12.47
C LEU A 24 -30.22 18.56 11.84
N PRO A 25 -30.00 19.87 11.99
CA PRO A 25 -30.80 20.88 11.31
C PRO A 25 -30.84 20.62 9.79
N ALA A 26 -31.97 20.92 9.14
CA ALA A 26 -32.11 20.69 7.69
C ALA A 26 -31.14 21.51 6.82
N ASP A 27 -30.59 22.59 7.34
CA ASP A 27 -29.62 23.47 6.74
C ASP A 27 -28.16 23.09 7.09
N TRP A 28 -27.97 21.96 7.82
CA TRP A 28 -26.63 21.49 8.11
C TRP A 28 -25.94 21.04 6.82
N PRO A 29 -24.69 21.50 6.55
CA PRO A 29 -23.97 21.11 5.35
C PRO A 29 -23.81 19.58 5.26
N VAL A 30 -24.22 19.02 4.14
CA VAL A 30 -24.00 17.61 3.83
C VAL A 30 -22.59 17.48 3.26
N TYR A 31 -21.78 16.56 3.80
CA TYR A 31 -20.49 16.24 3.21
C TYR A 31 -20.70 15.56 1.85
N GLU A 32 -20.16 16.17 0.81
CA GLU A 32 -20.11 15.56 -0.52
C GLU A 32 -18.67 15.13 -0.80
N PRO A 33 -18.42 13.82 -1.00
CA PRO A 33 -17.08 13.34 -1.35
C PRO A 33 -16.68 13.89 -2.73
N ALA A 34 -15.40 14.16 -2.91
CA ALA A 34 -14.86 14.53 -4.22
C ALA A 34 -15.18 13.46 -5.27
N ALA A 35 -15.51 13.88 -6.49
CA ALA A 35 -15.77 12.96 -7.58
C ALA A 35 -14.47 12.22 -7.96
N VAL A 36 -14.54 10.89 -8.08
CA VAL A 36 -13.41 10.06 -8.50
C VAL A 36 -13.22 10.18 -10.01
N GLN A 37 -12.07 10.67 -10.44
CA GLN A 37 -11.71 10.81 -11.85
C GLN A 37 -11.54 9.42 -12.47
N GLN A 38 -12.04 9.23 -13.69
CA GLN A 38 -11.87 8.00 -14.46
C GLN A 38 -10.92 8.27 -15.61
N LEU A 39 -9.72 7.73 -15.53
CA LEU A 39 -8.60 8.03 -16.42
C LEU A 39 -8.08 6.75 -17.09
N LYS A 40 -7.17 6.89 -18.05
CA LYS A 40 -6.56 5.75 -18.75
C LYS A 40 -5.09 6.03 -19.03
N ALA A 41 -4.22 5.08 -18.66
CA ALA A 41 -2.80 5.10 -18.99
C ALA A 41 -2.55 4.63 -20.43
N GLU A 42 -1.43 5.07 -21.01
CA GLU A 42 -0.98 4.70 -22.35
C GLU A 42 0.28 3.83 -22.25
N GLU A 43 0.25 2.62 -22.78
CA GLU A 43 1.41 1.72 -22.76
C GLU A 43 2.50 2.25 -23.70
N THR A 44 3.74 2.36 -23.20
CA THR A 44 4.89 2.92 -23.94
C THR A 44 5.97 1.90 -24.21
N ALA A 45 6.10 0.86 -23.36
CA ALA A 45 7.10 -0.18 -23.52
C ALA A 45 6.66 -1.50 -22.90
N ARG A 46 7.25 -2.59 -23.38
CA ARG A 46 6.99 -3.95 -22.92
C ARG A 46 8.26 -4.79 -23.00
N LEU A 47 8.50 -5.61 -21.99
CA LEU A 47 9.64 -6.53 -21.90
C LEU A 47 9.21 -7.86 -21.25
N ASP A 48 9.56 -8.99 -21.88
CA ASP A 48 9.40 -10.30 -21.28
C ASP A 48 10.42 -10.47 -20.14
N ALA A 49 9.92 -10.75 -18.95
CA ALA A 49 10.73 -10.89 -17.73
C ALA A 49 10.10 -12.01 -16.85
N PRO A 50 10.58 -13.26 -17.01
CA PRO A 50 10.06 -14.42 -16.27
C PRO A 50 10.00 -14.25 -14.75
N GLU A 51 10.83 -13.38 -14.18
CA GLU A 51 10.90 -13.09 -12.76
C GLU A 51 9.93 -11.96 -12.32
N ALA A 52 9.16 -11.38 -13.23
CA ALA A 52 8.16 -10.36 -12.92
C ALA A 52 6.90 -11.00 -12.30
N GLY A 53 7.00 -11.45 -11.06
CA GLY A 53 5.95 -12.16 -10.32
C GLY A 53 5.32 -11.34 -9.21
N GLN A 54 6.08 -10.44 -8.57
CA GLN A 54 5.64 -9.61 -7.45
C GLN A 54 5.73 -8.11 -7.74
N GLY A 55 6.64 -7.68 -8.57
CA GLY A 55 6.78 -6.27 -8.88
C GLY A 55 7.93 -5.96 -9.81
N VAL A 56 8.15 -4.67 -10.00
CA VAL A 56 9.28 -4.10 -10.72
C VAL A 56 9.75 -2.84 -10.00
N ALA A 57 11.07 -2.64 -9.97
CA ALA A 57 11.71 -1.35 -9.71
C ALA A 57 12.43 -0.89 -10.98
N VAL A 58 12.61 0.42 -11.15
CA VAL A 58 13.21 0.97 -12.39
C VAL A 58 14.16 2.13 -12.10
N ASP A 59 15.29 2.13 -12.80
CA ASP A 59 16.17 3.30 -12.91
C ASP A 59 16.42 3.67 -14.38
N ASN A 60 17.24 4.67 -14.62
CA ASN A 60 17.54 5.15 -15.97
C ASN A 60 18.10 4.06 -16.92
N SER A 61 18.72 3.02 -16.40
CA SER A 61 19.47 2.02 -17.17
C SER A 61 18.89 0.61 -17.08
N TYR A 62 18.15 0.32 -16.01
CA TYR A 62 17.72 -1.03 -15.70
C TYR A 62 16.28 -1.13 -15.21
N TYR A 63 15.68 -2.29 -15.49
CA TYR A 63 14.50 -2.80 -14.79
C TYR A 63 14.95 -3.89 -13.82
N TYR A 64 14.34 -3.95 -12.67
CA TYR A 64 14.53 -4.97 -11.66
C TYR A 64 13.22 -5.71 -11.47
N ALA A 65 13.12 -6.92 -12.07
CA ALA A 65 11.95 -7.79 -11.91
C ALA A 65 12.04 -8.51 -10.57
N ILE A 66 10.96 -8.47 -9.81
CA ILE A 66 10.88 -9.00 -8.45
C ILE A 66 9.96 -10.20 -8.42
N ASP A 67 10.41 -11.28 -7.80
CA ASP A 67 9.58 -12.41 -7.38
C ASP A 67 9.87 -12.73 -5.91
N ASN A 68 9.09 -13.56 -5.27
CA ASN A 68 9.09 -13.89 -3.83
C ASN A 68 10.49 -13.97 -3.19
N PHE A 69 11.47 -14.56 -3.88
CA PHE A 69 12.83 -14.76 -3.40
C PHE A 69 13.88 -14.57 -4.52
N MET A 70 13.52 -13.75 -5.52
CA MET A 70 14.41 -13.45 -6.65
C MET A 70 14.34 -11.98 -7.03
N ILE A 71 15.47 -11.45 -7.50
CA ILE A 71 15.57 -10.13 -8.16
C ILE A 71 16.38 -10.34 -9.43
N ALA A 72 15.81 -10.02 -10.57
CA ALA A 72 16.46 -10.08 -11.87
C ALA A 72 16.64 -8.68 -12.47
N LYS A 73 17.89 -8.34 -12.84
CA LYS A 73 18.25 -7.03 -13.43
C LYS A 73 18.29 -7.15 -14.96
N TYR A 74 17.52 -6.30 -15.63
CA TYR A 74 17.39 -6.24 -17.08
C TYR A 74 17.88 -4.90 -17.62
N SER A 75 18.74 -4.92 -18.64
CA SER A 75 19.17 -3.70 -19.32
C SER A 75 18.03 -3.10 -20.14
N ARG A 76 17.69 -1.84 -19.91
CA ARG A 76 16.67 -1.11 -20.70
C ARG A 76 17.10 -0.97 -22.17
N ALA A 77 18.39 -0.77 -22.43
CA ALA A 77 18.89 -0.58 -23.77
C ALA A 77 18.83 -1.85 -24.64
N THR A 78 18.95 -3.04 -24.03
CA THR A 78 19.05 -4.29 -24.79
C THR A 78 17.93 -5.28 -24.52
N GLY A 79 17.13 -5.07 -23.49
CA GLY A 79 16.10 -6.00 -23.02
C GLY A 79 16.67 -7.29 -22.41
N LYS A 80 17.99 -7.41 -22.24
CA LYS A 80 18.63 -8.65 -21.76
C LYS A 80 18.78 -8.63 -20.24
N ARG A 81 18.54 -9.79 -19.61
CA ARG A 81 18.89 -10.01 -18.21
C ARG A 81 20.41 -10.00 -18.04
N VAL A 82 20.92 -9.12 -17.17
CA VAL A 82 22.35 -8.92 -16.91
C VAL A 82 22.79 -9.47 -15.56
N ALA A 83 21.87 -9.59 -14.60
CA ALA A 83 22.14 -10.18 -13.29
C ALA A 83 20.89 -10.88 -12.73
N LEU A 84 21.09 -11.80 -11.79
CA LEU A 84 20.04 -12.50 -11.06
C LEU A 84 20.54 -12.83 -9.67
N TRP A 85 19.77 -12.39 -8.67
CA TRP A 85 19.92 -12.86 -7.29
C TRP A 85 18.79 -13.84 -6.95
N ARG A 86 19.13 -14.85 -6.16
CA ARG A 86 18.16 -15.79 -5.57
C ARG A 86 18.46 -16.00 -4.11
N GLY A 87 17.43 -15.88 -3.28
CA GLY A 87 17.49 -16.29 -1.89
C GLY A 87 17.73 -17.80 -1.74
N ALA A 88 18.40 -18.19 -0.66
CA ALA A 88 18.61 -19.60 -0.36
C ALA A 88 17.29 -20.29 -0.01
N ARG A 89 17.12 -21.53 -0.43
CA ARG A 89 15.97 -22.34 -0.03
C ARG A 89 15.95 -22.53 1.49
N GLY A 90 14.84 -22.17 2.14
CA GLY A 90 14.74 -22.16 3.61
C GLY A 90 15.50 -21.02 4.27
N GLY A 91 15.97 -20.03 3.49
CA GLY A 91 16.58 -18.80 3.98
C GLY A 91 15.56 -17.79 4.54
N PRO A 92 16.04 -16.66 5.03
CA PRO A 92 15.18 -15.66 5.68
C PRO A 92 14.29 -14.87 4.71
N VAL A 93 14.67 -14.76 3.43
CA VAL A 93 13.90 -14.04 2.41
C VAL A 93 13.01 -15.04 1.69
N ILE A 94 11.71 -14.97 1.96
CA ILE A 94 10.72 -15.91 1.44
C ILE A 94 9.61 -15.26 0.63
N HIS A 95 9.36 -13.96 0.84
CA HIS A 95 8.30 -13.25 0.14
C HIS A 95 8.62 -11.76 0.02
N LEU A 96 9.46 -11.42 -0.97
CA LEU A 96 9.61 -10.04 -1.45
C LEU A 96 8.32 -9.63 -2.16
N ASN A 97 7.93 -8.37 -1.97
CA ASN A 97 6.78 -7.77 -2.66
C ASN A 97 7.25 -6.63 -3.56
N SER A 98 7.02 -5.38 -3.16
CA SER A 98 7.50 -4.21 -3.87
C SER A 98 8.95 -3.91 -3.55
N CYS A 99 9.71 -3.47 -4.55
CA CYS A 99 10.99 -2.80 -4.37
C CYS A 99 10.97 -1.47 -5.12
N PHE A 100 11.76 -0.52 -4.67
CA PHE A 100 12.06 0.71 -5.42
C PHE A 100 13.54 1.05 -5.30
N VAL A 101 14.02 1.94 -6.15
CA VAL A 101 15.42 2.38 -6.13
C VAL A 101 15.62 3.45 -5.06
N ASP A 102 16.45 3.15 -4.05
CA ASP A 102 16.78 4.03 -2.91
C ASP A 102 18.27 4.41 -2.97
N GLY A 103 18.63 5.33 -3.85
CA GLY A 103 20.02 5.70 -4.11
C GLY A 103 20.79 4.58 -4.77
N GLU A 104 21.80 4.01 -4.09
CA GLU A 104 22.59 2.87 -4.59
C GLU A 104 22.01 1.51 -4.22
N ASP A 105 20.87 1.50 -3.55
CA ASP A 105 20.19 0.31 -3.08
C ASP A 105 18.86 0.08 -3.79
N LEU A 106 18.38 -1.16 -3.73
CA LEU A 106 16.97 -1.49 -3.88
C LEU A 106 16.40 -1.71 -2.48
N ALA A 107 15.41 -0.92 -2.08
CA ALA A 107 14.67 -1.11 -0.85
C ALA A 107 13.41 -1.93 -1.13
N CYS A 108 13.26 -3.07 -0.47
CA CYS A 108 12.23 -4.05 -0.76
C CYS A 108 11.35 -4.32 0.47
N ALA A 109 10.04 -4.29 0.29
CA ALA A 109 9.09 -4.82 1.26
C ALA A 109 9.21 -6.34 1.32
N HIS A 110 9.26 -6.89 2.52
CA HIS A 110 9.34 -8.33 2.74
C HIS A 110 8.43 -8.75 3.91
N SER A 111 7.80 -9.90 3.76
CA SER A 111 7.01 -10.52 4.82
C SER A 111 7.18 -12.03 4.81
N ASN A 112 6.64 -12.70 5.85
CA ASN A 112 6.58 -14.15 5.90
C ASN A 112 5.30 -14.73 5.25
N TYR A 113 4.57 -13.93 4.47
CA TYR A 113 3.34 -14.41 3.81
C TYR A 113 3.59 -15.74 3.06
N PRO A 114 2.70 -16.74 3.14
CA PRO A 114 1.35 -16.67 3.68
C PRO A 114 1.22 -17.07 5.17
N HIS A 115 2.29 -17.06 5.93
CA HIS A 115 2.26 -17.44 7.34
C HIS A 115 1.74 -16.31 8.22
N VAL A 116 1.00 -16.65 9.26
CA VAL A 116 0.51 -15.75 10.31
C VAL A 116 0.98 -16.23 11.68
N PRO A 117 1.27 -15.30 12.63
CA PRO A 117 1.22 -13.85 12.53
C PRO A 117 2.26 -13.32 11.54
N PHE A 118 2.00 -12.12 10.99
CA PHE A 118 2.88 -11.52 10.00
C PHE A 118 4.21 -11.09 10.63
N ALA A 119 5.32 -11.52 10.02
CA ALA A 119 6.67 -11.07 10.36
C ALA A 119 7.19 -10.24 9.17
N ASN A 120 7.41 -8.96 9.41
CA ASN A 120 7.73 -8.00 8.37
C ASN A 120 9.14 -7.43 8.50
N SER A 121 9.77 -7.17 7.36
CA SER A 121 11.05 -6.48 7.29
C SER A 121 11.19 -5.67 6.01
N VAL A 122 12.10 -4.73 6.02
CA VAL A 122 12.61 -4.08 4.81
C VAL A 122 13.99 -4.62 4.52
N GLU A 123 14.19 -5.08 3.30
CA GLU A 123 15.44 -5.66 2.83
C GLU A 123 16.10 -4.73 1.82
N TRP A 124 17.37 -4.38 2.01
CA TRP A 124 18.13 -3.59 1.05
C TRP A 124 19.14 -4.45 0.33
N PHE A 125 19.13 -4.35 -0.98
CA PHE A 125 20.06 -5.00 -1.88
C PHE A 125 20.91 -3.93 -2.57
N ASP A 126 22.17 -4.20 -2.77
CA ASP A 126 23.01 -3.38 -3.63
C ASP A 126 22.50 -3.47 -5.07
N ARG A 127 22.12 -2.34 -5.67
CA ARG A 127 21.48 -2.36 -7.00
C ARG A 127 22.42 -2.73 -8.14
N GLU A 128 23.75 -2.65 -7.93
CA GLU A 128 24.71 -3.04 -8.95
C GLU A 128 24.95 -4.55 -8.93
N THR A 129 25.18 -5.12 -7.76
CA THR A 129 25.54 -6.54 -7.58
C THR A 129 24.35 -7.43 -7.22
N LEU A 130 23.21 -6.85 -6.84
CA LEU A 130 22.03 -7.50 -6.28
C LEU A 130 22.29 -8.27 -4.97
N GLN A 131 23.42 -8.03 -4.30
CA GLN A 131 23.70 -8.71 -3.03
C GLN A 131 22.97 -8.04 -1.86
N PRO A 132 22.44 -8.82 -0.90
CA PRO A 132 21.83 -8.27 0.32
C PRO A 132 22.86 -7.43 1.09
N LYS A 133 22.47 -6.23 1.52
CA LYS A 133 23.32 -5.29 2.28
C LYS A 133 22.89 -5.15 3.73
N ARG A 134 21.61 -4.99 3.97
CA ARG A 134 21.05 -4.77 5.30
C ARG A 134 19.58 -5.15 5.35
N SER A 135 19.10 -5.38 6.56
CA SER A 135 17.71 -5.66 6.86
C SER A 135 17.23 -4.81 8.02
N LYS A 136 15.99 -4.37 7.98
CA LYS A 136 15.29 -3.73 9.10
C LYS A 136 14.05 -4.54 9.43
N SER A 137 14.09 -5.28 10.54
CA SER A 137 12.91 -5.95 11.06
C SER A 137 11.91 -4.93 11.63
N LEU A 138 10.65 -5.06 11.24
CA LEU A 138 9.52 -4.38 11.86
C LEU A 138 8.87 -5.27 12.93
N GLY A 139 9.32 -6.51 13.05
CA GLY A 139 8.85 -7.48 14.02
C GLY A 139 7.66 -8.31 13.55
N VAL A 140 7.11 -9.03 14.51
CA VAL A 140 5.86 -9.80 14.34
C VAL A 140 4.70 -8.88 14.74
N MET A 141 3.72 -8.74 13.86
CA MET A 141 2.60 -7.80 14.04
C MET A 141 1.29 -8.36 13.46
N ASP A 142 0.19 -7.78 13.87
CA ASP A 142 -1.15 -8.11 13.36
C ASP A 142 -1.76 -6.97 12.50
N GLU A 143 -0.99 -5.90 12.27
CA GLU A 143 -1.37 -4.78 11.40
C GLU A 143 -1.47 -5.17 9.94
N GLY A 144 -0.77 -6.22 9.53
CA GLY A 144 -0.83 -6.76 8.18
C GLY A 144 0.51 -7.24 7.62
N SER A 145 0.49 -7.82 6.44
CA SER A 145 1.67 -8.17 5.65
C SER A 145 2.22 -6.92 4.97
N LEU A 146 3.50 -6.62 5.13
CA LEU A 146 4.18 -5.51 4.44
C LEU A 146 4.27 -5.82 2.94
N VAL A 147 3.55 -5.05 2.13
CA VAL A 147 3.43 -5.30 0.68
C VAL A 147 4.15 -4.26 -0.18
N TRP A 148 4.28 -3.04 0.29
CA TRP A 148 5.06 -1.99 -0.38
C TRP A 148 5.57 -0.96 0.63
N LEU A 149 6.56 -0.18 0.21
CA LEU A 149 7.08 0.97 0.94
C LEU A 149 7.60 2.00 -0.04
N ASP A 150 7.67 3.24 0.43
CA ASP A 150 8.30 4.35 -0.30
C ASP A 150 8.83 5.42 0.65
N ARG A 151 9.58 6.37 0.12
CA ARG A 151 10.11 7.52 0.86
C ARG A 151 9.10 8.66 0.94
N VAL A 152 9.07 9.29 2.10
CA VAL A 152 8.45 10.60 2.32
C VAL A 152 9.46 11.51 3.04
N PRO A 153 9.28 12.85 3.02
CA PRO A 153 10.25 13.77 3.62
C PRO A 153 10.60 13.46 5.08
N GLU A 154 9.65 12.97 5.84
CA GLU A 154 9.80 12.66 7.26
C GLU A 154 10.36 11.26 7.55
N GLY A 155 10.34 10.36 6.56
CA GLY A 155 10.79 8.98 6.74
C GLY A 155 10.25 8.02 5.69
N TRP A 156 9.27 7.19 6.07
CA TRP A 156 8.76 6.11 5.24
C TRP A 156 7.23 6.06 5.27
N ILE A 157 6.66 5.75 4.12
CA ILE A 157 5.27 5.35 3.98
C ILE A 157 5.24 3.87 3.59
N VAL A 158 4.35 3.10 4.21
CA VAL A 158 4.27 1.66 3.96
C VAL A 158 2.83 1.20 3.81
N GLY A 159 2.60 0.18 3.01
CA GLY A 159 1.32 -0.51 2.90
C GLY A 159 1.33 -1.83 3.64
N LEU A 160 0.31 -2.04 4.46
CA LEU A 160 0.05 -3.26 5.20
C LEU A 160 -1.25 -3.89 4.70
N ALA A 161 -1.17 -5.12 4.20
CA ALA A 161 -2.30 -5.81 3.60
C ALA A 161 -2.86 -6.90 4.49
N HIS A 162 -4.19 -7.00 4.51
CA HIS A 162 -4.95 -8.16 4.95
C HIS A 162 -5.74 -8.70 3.77
N TYR A 163 -5.93 -10.00 3.74
CA TYR A 163 -6.73 -10.68 2.73
C TYR A 163 -7.86 -11.45 3.40
N ASN A 164 -8.98 -11.60 2.70
CA ASN A 164 -10.09 -12.42 3.18
C ASN A 164 -9.71 -13.90 3.11
N GLY A 165 -10.19 -14.69 4.08
CA GLY A 165 -10.07 -16.15 4.04
C GLY A 165 -8.80 -16.73 4.68
N GLU A 166 -8.39 -17.91 4.23
CA GLU A 166 -7.41 -18.77 4.92
C GLU A 166 -5.97 -18.23 4.99
N LYS A 167 -5.61 -17.29 4.13
CA LYS A 167 -4.25 -16.70 4.09
C LYS A 167 -4.14 -15.40 4.87
N GLY A 168 -5.15 -15.08 5.65
CA GLY A 168 -5.22 -13.93 6.54
C GLY A 168 -5.35 -14.32 8.00
N LEU A 169 -5.45 -13.33 8.87
CA LEU A 169 -5.84 -13.53 10.26
C LEU A 169 -7.35 -13.78 10.31
N GLY A 170 -7.79 -14.83 11.02
CA GLY A 170 -9.20 -15.22 11.03
C GLY A 170 -10.18 -14.18 11.61
N PHE A 171 -9.67 -13.11 12.22
CA PHE A 171 -10.45 -12.01 12.79
C PHE A 171 -10.25 -10.67 12.06
N LYS A 172 -9.47 -10.65 10.96
CA LYS A 172 -9.25 -9.48 10.11
C LYS A 172 -9.43 -9.88 8.64
N ASP A 173 -10.09 -9.02 7.90
CA ASP A 173 -10.27 -9.14 6.45
C ASP A 173 -9.54 -7.98 5.73
N ASN A 174 -9.76 -7.81 4.42
CA ASN A 174 -9.09 -6.78 3.64
C ASN A 174 -9.44 -5.34 4.07
N THR A 175 -10.52 -5.14 4.84
CA THR A 175 -10.88 -3.81 5.37
C THR A 175 -9.92 -3.30 6.44
N PHE A 176 -9.08 -4.19 6.99
CA PHE A 176 -8.01 -3.82 7.91
C PHE A 176 -6.69 -3.42 7.21
N ALA A 177 -6.65 -3.47 5.87
CA ALA A 177 -5.49 -2.97 5.14
C ALA A 177 -5.30 -1.47 5.38
N ALA A 178 -4.06 -1.06 5.58
CA ALA A 178 -3.73 0.29 6.01
C ALA A 178 -2.47 0.82 5.33
N VAL A 179 -2.35 2.14 5.33
CA VAL A 179 -1.14 2.87 4.97
C VAL A 179 -0.60 3.50 6.24
N GLU A 180 0.66 3.21 6.57
CA GLU A 180 1.29 3.71 7.79
C GLU A 180 2.52 4.57 7.49
N LEU A 181 2.78 5.50 8.41
CA LEU A 181 3.94 6.38 8.38
C LEU A 181 4.92 5.99 9.48
N TYR A 182 6.18 5.89 9.10
CA TYR A 182 7.31 5.71 10.00
C TYR A 182 8.30 6.87 9.83
N ASP A 183 8.86 7.35 10.93
CA ASP A 183 9.94 8.32 10.86
C ASP A 183 11.27 7.67 10.39
N ARG A 184 12.30 8.51 10.26
CA ARG A 184 13.64 8.04 9.83
C ARG A 184 14.28 7.03 10.79
N GLN A 185 13.79 6.92 12.02
CA GLN A 185 14.20 5.94 13.03
C GLN A 185 13.29 4.72 13.08
N TRP A 186 12.35 4.58 12.13
CA TRP A 186 11.38 3.49 12.06
C TRP A 186 10.42 3.44 13.26
N ARG A 187 10.09 4.59 13.85
CA ARG A 187 9.00 4.70 14.81
C ARG A 187 7.71 5.03 14.05
N ARG A 188 6.66 4.27 14.29
CA ARG A 188 5.34 4.56 13.73
C ARG A 188 4.84 5.90 14.23
N VAL A 189 4.49 6.81 13.34
CA VAL A 189 4.04 8.17 13.68
C VAL A 189 2.57 8.41 13.31
N GLY A 190 1.96 7.56 12.51
CA GLY A 190 0.57 7.67 12.11
C GLY A 190 0.22 6.75 10.97
N GLY A 191 -0.97 6.97 10.37
CA GLY A 191 -1.45 6.21 9.23
C GLY A 191 -2.91 6.45 8.94
N TRP A 192 -3.40 5.84 7.88
CA TRP A 192 -4.77 5.92 7.40
C TRP A 192 -5.26 4.56 6.93
N ALA A 193 -6.54 4.34 7.08
CA ALA A 193 -7.23 3.23 6.42
C ALA A 193 -7.44 3.55 4.93
N LEU A 194 -7.50 2.51 4.11
CA LEU A 194 -7.93 2.62 2.73
C LEU A 194 -9.45 2.83 2.67
N PRO A 195 -9.96 3.64 1.72
CA PRO A 195 -11.40 3.86 1.58
C PRO A 195 -12.11 2.61 1.03
N ASP A 196 -13.37 2.41 1.44
CA ASP A 196 -14.21 1.28 1.00
C ASP A 196 -14.34 1.20 -0.53
N THR A 197 -14.32 2.33 -1.22
CA THR A 197 -14.36 2.40 -2.69
C THR A 197 -13.21 1.64 -3.34
N LEU A 198 -12.05 1.57 -2.70
CA LEU A 198 -10.91 0.76 -3.13
C LEU A 198 -11.03 -0.69 -2.65
N LEU A 199 -11.27 -0.87 -1.36
CA LEU A 199 -11.27 -2.19 -0.73
C LEU A 199 -12.27 -3.14 -1.36
N ASN A 200 -13.46 -2.63 -1.72
CA ASN A 200 -14.50 -3.38 -2.42
C ASN A 200 -14.05 -3.82 -3.83
N ARG A 201 -13.25 -3.01 -4.53
CA ARG A 201 -12.71 -3.37 -5.85
C ARG A 201 -11.56 -4.38 -5.74
N MET A 202 -10.76 -4.29 -4.69
CA MET A 202 -9.60 -5.17 -4.47
C MET A 202 -9.96 -6.50 -3.83
N ALA A 203 -11.16 -6.62 -3.22
CA ALA A 203 -11.59 -7.84 -2.53
C ALA A 203 -11.50 -9.09 -3.45
N PRO A 204 -11.10 -10.25 -2.90
CA PRO A 204 -10.81 -10.58 -1.51
C PRO A 204 -9.40 -10.17 -1.02
N LYS A 205 -8.64 -9.44 -1.83
CA LYS A 205 -7.27 -8.99 -1.53
C LYS A 205 -7.26 -7.50 -1.20
N ALA A 206 -6.07 -6.90 -1.13
CA ALA A 206 -5.88 -5.48 -0.84
C ALA A 206 -4.81 -4.87 -1.77
N ALA A 207 -4.35 -3.64 -1.48
CA ALA A 207 -3.28 -2.99 -2.23
C ALA A 207 -1.99 -3.80 -2.13
N SER A 208 -1.47 -4.25 -3.25
CA SER A 208 -0.25 -5.06 -3.36
C SER A 208 0.96 -4.27 -3.87
N GLY A 209 0.76 -3.07 -4.37
CA GLY A 209 1.79 -2.12 -4.76
C GLY A 209 1.41 -0.70 -4.38
N GLY A 210 2.40 0.14 -4.12
CA GLY A 210 2.18 1.55 -3.84
C GLY A 210 3.48 2.35 -3.92
N ALA A 211 3.37 3.59 -4.42
CA ALA A 211 4.47 4.55 -4.52
C ALA A 211 3.91 5.98 -4.50
N ILE A 212 4.72 6.93 -4.06
CA ILE A 212 4.39 8.35 -4.13
C ILE A 212 4.74 8.86 -5.53
N GLY A 213 3.76 9.42 -6.21
CA GLY A 213 3.95 10.03 -7.52
C GLY A 213 4.70 11.37 -7.46
N PRO A 214 5.19 11.85 -8.62
CA PRO A 214 5.89 13.14 -8.70
C PRO A 214 4.99 14.32 -8.33
N ASP A 215 3.66 14.17 -8.41
CA ASP A 215 2.64 15.09 -7.95
C ASP A 215 2.43 15.05 -6.43
N GLY A 216 3.05 14.09 -5.74
CA GLY A 216 2.96 13.90 -4.30
C GLY A 216 1.76 13.08 -3.84
N TYR A 217 0.92 12.58 -4.73
CA TYR A 217 -0.16 11.66 -4.38
C TYR A 217 0.35 10.23 -4.23
N LEU A 218 -0.39 9.43 -3.46
CA LEU A 218 -0.11 8.01 -3.33
C LEU A 218 -0.85 7.25 -4.44
N TYR A 219 -0.09 6.56 -5.26
CA TYR A 219 -0.60 5.62 -6.24
C TYR A 219 -0.56 4.22 -5.67
N VAL A 220 -1.61 3.44 -5.86
CA VAL A 220 -1.66 2.04 -5.41
C VAL A 220 -2.27 1.15 -6.48
N MET A 221 -1.81 -0.09 -6.56
CA MET A 221 -2.42 -1.14 -7.37
C MET A 221 -2.91 -2.28 -6.48
N GLY A 222 -4.02 -2.88 -6.88
CA GLY A 222 -4.54 -4.09 -6.28
C GLY A 222 -3.74 -5.32 -6.71
N HIS A 223 -4.39 -6.48 -6.66
CA HIS A 223 -3.76 -7.75 -6.98
C HIS A 223 -4.23 -8.34 -8.33
N ASP A 224 -5.45 -8.03 -8.76
CA ASP A 224 -6.10 -8.76 -9.84
C ASP A 224 -6.71 -7.87 -10.94
N LEU A 225 -7.07 -6.63 -10.64
CA LEU A 225 -7.69 -5.74 -11.61
C LEU A 225 -6.64 -4.88 -12.34
N PRO A 226 -6.82 -4.64 -13.64
CA PRO A 226 -5.96 -3.76 -14.43
C PRO A 226 -6.28 -2.28 -14.15
N GLU A 227 -6.09 -1.90 -12.89
CA GLU A 227 -6.43 -0.57 -12.37
C GLU A 227 -5.37 -0.08 -11.40
N MET A 228 -5.03 1.19 -11.53
CA MET A 228 -4.24 1.95 -10.57
C MET A 228 -5.12 3.00 -9.92
N TYR A 229 -4.99 3.18 -8.64
CA TYR A 229 -5.81 4.11 -7.86
C TYR A 229 -4.94 5.22 -7.28
N VAL A 230 -5.42 6.44 -7.35
CA VAL A 230 -4.73 7.62 -6.82
C VAL A 230 -5.42 8.08 -5.55
N LEU A 231 -4.63 8.27 -4.50
CA LEU A 231 -5.10 8.60 -3.16
C LEU A 231 -4.45 9.88 -2.67
N GLY A 232 -5.28 10.76 -2.11
CA GLY A 232 -4.85 11.93 -1.37
C GLY A 232 -4.93 11.71 0.13
N ARG A 233 -4.13 12.48 0.86
CA ARG A 233 -4.22 12.59 2.29
C ARG A 233 -5.46 13.43 2.64
N PRO A 234 -6.33 12.99 3.58
CA PRO A 234 -7.49 13.80 3.98
C PRO A 234 -7.05 15.09 4.67
N LEU A 235 -7.85 16.14 4.58
CA LEU A 235 -7.68 17.35 5.38
C LEU A 235 -7.83 17.03 6.87
N SER A 236 -8.76 16.12 7.19
CA SER A 236 -8.92 15.53 8.52
C SER A 236 -9.58 14.15 8.39
N GLY A 237 -9.39 13.30 9.40
CA GLY A 237 -10.02 11.98 9.45
C GLY A 237 -9.06 10.82 9.17
N PRO A 238 -9.55 9.58 9.37
CA PRO A 238 -8.72 8.38 9.37
C PRO A 238 -8.62 7.67 8.01
N TYR A 239 -9.34 8.10 6.97
CA TYR A 239 -9.39 7.45 5.67
C TYR A 239 -8.70 8.29 4.61
N LEU A 240 -7.94 7.64 3.74
CA LEU A 240 -7.43 8.27 2.52
C LEU A 240 -8.57 8.65 1.59
N VAL A 241 -8.36 9.66 0.77
CA VAL A 241 -9.35 10.13 -0.23
C VAL A 241 -9.03 9.50 -1.57
N HIS A 242 -10.00 8.78 -2.16
CA HIS A 242 -9.89 8.23 -3.51
C HIS A 242 -10.12 9.33 -4.53
N ILE A 243 -9.07 9.71 -5.28
CA ILE A 243 -9.08 10.85 -6.20
C ILE A 243 -9.32 10.39 -7.64
N ALA A 244 -8.65 9.33 -8.07
CA ALA A 244 -8.76 8.82 -9.43
C ALA A 244 -8.61 7.30 -9.49
N THR A 245 -9.26 6.71 -10.50
CA THR A 245 -9.01 5.35 -10.99
C THR A 245 -8.45 5.47 -12.40
N ILE A 246 -7.27 4.88 -12.63
CA ILE A 246 -6.60 4.87 -13.92
C ILE A 246 -6.64 3.44 -14.47
N ALA A 247 -7.33 3.24 -15.61
CA ALA A 247 -7.27 1.97 -16.33
C ALA A 247 -5.86 1.79 -16.88
N ILE A 248 -5.22 0.64 -16.57
CA ILE A 248 -3.84 0.33 -16.94
C ILE A 248 -3.74 -1.16 -17.32
N ASP A 249 -3.08 -1.49 -18.43
CA ASP A 249 -2.98 -2.89 -18.90
C ASP A 249 -1.91 -3.67 -18.14
N ALA A 250 -2.06 -3.69 -16.81
CA ALA A 250 -1.26 -4.44 -15.84
C ALA A 250 -2.18 -4.82 -14.67
N GLU A 251 -2.17 -6.08 -14.28
CA GLU A 251 -3.15 -6.61 -13.32
C GLU A 251 -2.76 -6.39 -11.84
N GLY A 252 -1.89 -5.48 -11.56
CA GLY A 252 -1.29 -5.27 -10.26
C GLY A 252 0.02 -6.04 -10.26
N GLN A 253 0.55 -6.14 -9.30
CA GLN A 253 1.07 -6.04 -7.98
C GLN A 253 1.82 -4.70 -7.79
N ALA A 254 3.15 -4.81 -7.48
CA ALA A 254 3.97 -3.64 -7.30
C ALA A 254 4.47 -3.07 -8.65
N PHE A 255 4.65 -1.78 -8.63
CA PHE A 255 5.12 -0.94 -9.73
C PHE A 255 6.11 0.09 -9.17
N ASP A 256 6.77 0.82 -10.07
CA ASP A 256 7.66 1.92 -9.69
C ASP A 256 7.55 3.06 -10.70
N PHE A 257 7.75 4.30 -10.25
CA PHE A 257 7.84 5.47 -11.10
C PHE A 257 9.19 5.51 -11.82
N ASP A 258 9.15 5.80 -13.11
CA ASP A 258 10.36 5.97 -13.92
C ASP A 258 10.91 7.39 -13.75
N GLU A 259 11.85 7.59 -12.82
CA GLU A 259 12.47 8.90 -12.57
C GLU A 259 13.12 9.50 -13.82
N GLY A 260 13.58 8.67 -14.74
CA GLY A 260 14.16 9.10 -16.03
C GLY A 260 13.13 9.55 -17.06
N ASN A 261 11.85 9.29 -16.83
CA ASN A 261 10.75 9.65 -17.71
C ASN A 261 9.54 10.14 -16.90
N PRO A 262 9.53 11.39 -16.45
CA PRO A 262 8.49 11.95 -15.59
C PRO A 262 7.07 11.70 -16.12
N GLY A 263 6.16 11.31 -15.23
CA GLY A 263 4.79 10.94 -15.57
C GLY A 263 4.64 9.51 -16.11
N SER A 264 5.72 8.70 -16.04
CA SER A 264 5.68 7.29 -16.45
C SER A 264 5.89 6.36 -15.25
N VAL A 265 5.25 5.20 -15.33
CA VAL A 265 5.40 4.08 -14.39
C VAL A 265 5.74 2.80 -15.15
N CYS A 266 6.46 1.90 -14.49
CA CYS A 266 6.59 0.53 -14.95
C CYS A 266 5.91 -0.40 -13.93
N ALA A 267 5.03 -1.27 -14.43
CA ALA A 267 4.27 -2.25 -13.68
C ALA A 267 4.50 -3.66 -14.27
N ILE A 268 3.87 -4.67 -13.71
CA ILE A 268 3.99 -6.02 -14.23
C ILE A 268 2.66 -6.58 -14.72
N SER A 269 2.70 -7.39 -15.77
CA SER A 269 1.62 -8.32 -16.11
C SER A 269 2.04 -9.72 -15.67
N ARG A 270 1.49 -10.19 -14.55
CA ARG A 270 1.82 -11.52 -13.97
C ARG A 270 1.46 -12.68 -14.89
N PRO A 271 0.26 -12.71 -15.51
CA PRO A 271 -0.11 -13.79 -16.40
C PRO A 271 0.84 -13.93 -17.59
N ASN A 272 1.41 -12.82 -18.06
CA ASN A 272 2.29 -12.77 -19.21
C ASN A 272 3.78 -12.79 -18.86
N HIS A 273 4.13 -12.70 -17.56
CA HIS A 273 5.51 -12.54 -17.11
C HIS A 273 6.24 -11.39 -17.80
N GLN A 274 5.61 -10.20 -17.79
CA GLN A 274 6.10 -9.02 -18.51
C GLN A 274 6.23 -7.83 -17.56
N ILE A 275 7.26 -7.03 -17.80
CA ILE A 275 7.32 -5.63 -17.36
C ILE A 275 6.65 -4.81 -18.44
N ARG A 276 5.76 -3.90 -18.05
CA ARG A 276 5.07 -2.97 -18.96
C ARG A 276 5.19 -1.57 -18.40
N CYS A 277 5.58 -0.61 -19.25
CA CYS A 277 5.70 0.78 -18.84
C CYS A 277 4.59 1.61 -19.51
N PHE A 278 4.11 2.62 -18.80
CA PHE A 278 2.97 3.42 -19.18
C PHE A 278 3.26 4.89 -18.93
N HIS A 279 2.73 5.75 -19.78
CA HIS A 279 2.55 7.16 -19.49
C HIS A 279 1.22 7.35 -18.77
N LEU A 280 1.26 8.01 -17.61
CA LEU A 280 0.07 8.29 -16.80
C LEU A 280 -0.58 9.61 -17.23
N PRO A 281 -1.92 9.68 -17.23
CA PRO A 281 -2.64 10.94 -17.43
C PRO A 281 -2.44 11.86 -16.22
N GLU A 282 -2.58 13.17 -16.44
CA GLU A 282 -2.59 14.15 -15.37
C GLU A 282 -3.82 13.94 -14.47
N VAL A 283 -3.59 13.95 -13.16
CA VAL A 283 -4.65 13.91 -12.14
C VAL A 283 -4.95 15.35 -11.72
N LEU A 284 -6.21 15.75 -11.86
CA LEU A 284 -6.64 17.09 -11.49
C LEU A 284 -6.62 17.24 -9.96
N ASP A 285 -6.01 18.32 -9.51
CA ASP A 285 -5.87 18.64 -8.10
C ASP A 285 -7.13 19.33 -7.53
N ASP A 286 -7.47 19.01 -6.27
CA ASP A 286 -8.47 19.72 -5.49
C ASP A 286 -8.01 19.91 -4.03
N PRO A 287 -7.18 20.94 -3.77
CA PRO A 287 -6.59 21.17 -2.45
C PRO A 287 -7.61 21.55 -1.37
N LYS A 288 -8.88 21.75 -1.73
CA LYS A 288 -9.96 21.95 -0.78
C LYS A 288 -10.52 20.64 -0.22
N SER A 289 -10.27 19.54 -0.90
CA SER A 289 -10.80 18.22 -0.55
C SER A 289 -9.73 17.28 -0.01
N TYR A 290 -8.47 17.40 -0.48
CA TYR A 290 -7.37 16.51 -0.09
C TYR A 290 -6.00 17.17 -0.28
N LEU A 291 -4.96 16.55 0.27
CA LEU A 291 -3.57 17.04 0.24
C LEU A 291 -2.63 15.97 -0.31
N PRO A 292 -1.51 16.36 -0.94
CA PRO A 292 -0.43 15.45 -1.31
C PRO A 292 0.37 14.97 -0.08
N PHE A 293 1.21 13.96 -0.27
CA PHE A 293 2.09 13.38 0.76
C PHE A 293 3.47 14.03 0.83
N ASN A 294 3.84 14.87 -0.13
CA ASN A 294 5.12 15.58 -0.16
C ASN A 294 5.18 16.84 0.72
N GLY A 295 4.09 17.14 1.44
CA GLY A 295 4.02 18.22 2.42
C GLY A 295 4.26 17.74 3.85
N ALA A 296 4.59 18.68 4.76
CA ALA A 296 4.80 18.36 6.17
C ALA A 296 3.56 17.69 6.80
N PHE A 297 3.76 16.55 7.48
CA PHE A 297 2.70 15.85 8.20
C PHE A 297 2.32 16.51 9.52
N ARG A 298 3.10 17.49 9.99
CA ARG A 298 2.77 18.22 11.20
C ARG A 298 1.64 19.19 10.88
N ALA A 299 0.49 18.98 11.53
CA ALA A 299 -0.45 20.06 11.70
C ALA A 299 0.32 21.21 12.34
N THR A 300 0.43 22.34 11.66
CA THR A 300 0.79 23.58 12.34
C THR A 300 -0.27 23.77 13.40
N ALA A 301 0.12 23.75 14.68
CA ALA A 301 -0.79 24.18 15.72
C ALA A 301 -1.30 25.57 15.31
N PRO A 302 -2.59 25.84 15.37
CA PRO A 302 -3.09 27.18 15.15
C PRO A 302 -2.43 28.09 16.20
N ASP A 303 -1.82 29.19 15.73
CA ASP A 303 -1.28 30.24 16.54
C ASP A 303 -2.32 30.82 17.52
#